data_fc88e69516c905d27557a2ebb933dcc1
#
_entry.id   fc88e69516c905d27557a2ebb933dcc1
#
_cell.length_a   1.000
_cell.length_b   1.000
_cell.length_c   1.000
_cell.angle_alpha   90.00
_cell.angle_beta   90.00
_cell.angle_gamma   90.00
#
_symmetry.space_group_name_H-M   'P 1'
#
loop_
_entity.id
_entity.type
_entity.pdbx_description
1 polymer ?
#
loop_
_entity_poly.entity_id
_entity_poly.type
_entity_poly.pdbx_seq_one_letter_code
_entity_poly.pdbx_strand_id
1 'polypeptide(L)'
;SLHDALPICAAGLDAQVAYGIPQFRRIPFCGGEMAYALSIVKQLCGHIGRNVTFTIDGEELTVDCLMCAVCNGRTYGGGFYAAPEAQPDDGWLDVFIIRRVSRLTIARLLGMYKSGRHFRNGELTEQAKPYFLYRRAKCVSLRPADGRGPIVATADGECAPCDAITAQLKPLAGRVLLPKPAYERFMAQRASV
;
A
#
# COMPACT_ATOMS: atom_id res chain seq x y z
N SER A 1 17.17 7.35 1.08
CA SER A 1 16.14 8.36 1.23
C SER A 1 15.34 8.06 2.50
N LEU A 2 14.88 9.10 3.18
CA LEU A 2 14.09 8.97 4.42
C LEU A 2 12.72 8.30 4.20
N HIS A 3 12.28 8.26 2.95
CA HIS A 3 11.01 7.66 2.57
C HIS A 3 11.03 6.14 2.66
N ASP A 4 12.21 5.53 2.59
CA ASP A 4 12.36 4.07 2.61
C ASP A 4 12.42 3.49 4.03
N ALA A 5 12.48 4.35 5.06
CA ALA A 5 12.56 3.94 6.46
C ALA A 5 11.21 3.92 7.19
N LEU A 6 10.11 4.21 6.50
CA LEU A 6 8.77 4.27 7.11
C LEU A 6 7.99 3.01 6.74
N PRO A 7 7.51 2.26 7.74
CA PRO A 7 6.84 0.99 7.47
C PRO A 7 5.55 1.19 6.67
N ILE A 8 5.46 0.48 5.56
CA ILE A 8 4.24 0.31 4.80
C ILE A 8 3.95 -1.17 4.70
N CYS A 9 2.73 -1.52 5.09
CA CYS A 9 2.21 -2.86 4.93
C CYS A 9 1.17 -2.85 3.81
N ALA A 10 1.31 -3.73 2.83
CA ALA A 10 0.34 -3.86 1.77
C ALA A 10 0.01 -5.33 1.50
N ALA A 11 -1.18 -5.58 0.97
CA ALA A 11 -1.60 -6.92 0.58
C ALA A 11 -2.45 -6.88 -0.69
N GLY A 12 -2.44 -7.96 -1.46
CA GLY A 12 -3.18 -8.09 -2.71
C GLY A 12 -2.30 -7.92 -3.94
N LEU A 13 -2.79 -7.22 -4.97
CA LEU A 13 -2.18 -7.21 -6.30
C LEU A 13 -0.72 -6.72 -6.29
N ASP A 14 -0.41 -5.64 -5.60
CA ASP A 14 0.94 -5.08 -5.54
C ASP A 14 1.93 -6.00 -4.82
N ALA A 15 1.51 -6.59 -3.69
CA ALA A 15 2.30 -7.59 -2.98
C ALA A 15 2.52 -8.84 -3.83
N GLN A 16 1.52 -9.29 -4.59
CA GLN A 16 1.63 -10.41 -5.52
C GLN A 16 2.60 -10.10 -6.67
N VAL A 17 2.57 -8.88 -7.20
CA VAL A 17 3.53 -8.44 -8.22
C VAL A 17 4.94 -8.48 -7.66
N ALA A 18 5.17 -7.90 -6.48
CA ALA A 18 6.48 -7.88 -5.84
C ALA A 18 6.99 -9.30 -5.53
N TYR A 19 6.14 -10.15 -4.98
CA TYR A 19 6.44 -11.56 -4.69
C TYR A 19 6.78 -12.37 -5.95
N GLY A 20 6.20 -12.02 -7.09
CA GLY A 20 6.45 -12.67 -8.38
C GLY A 20 7.75 -12.29 -9.07
N ILE A 21 8.35 -11.13 -8.76
CA ILE A 21 9.53 -10.60 -9.45
C ILE A 21 10.72 -11.59 -9.45
N PRO A 22 11.10 -12.26 -8.35
CA PRO A 22 12.24 -13.17 -8.33
C PRO A 22 12.14 -14.33 -9.33
N GLN A 23 10.93 -14.76 -9.67
CA GLN A 23 10.70 -15.82 -10.66
C GLN A 23 11.18 -15.40 -12.06
N PHE A 24 10.92 -14.13 -12.42
CA PHE A 24 11.30 -13.58 -13.73
C PHE A 24 12.76 -13.16 -13.80
N ARG A 25 13.37 -12.75 -12.68
CA ARG A 25 14.81 -12.44 -12.60
C ARG A 25 15.71 -13.65 -12.89
N ARG A 26 15.17 -14.87 -12.79
CA ARG A 26 15.89 -16.10 -13.13
C ARG A 26 15.97 -16.35 -14.64
N ILE A 27 15.22 -15.61 -15.45
CA ILE A 27 15.22 -15.74 -16.91
C ILE A 27 16.45 -14.99 -17.46
N PRO A 28 17.31 -15.64 -18.28
CA PRO A 28 18.45 -14.97 -18.90
C PRO A 28 18.00 -13.71 -19.66
N PHE A 29 18.78 -12.65 -19.56
CA PHE A 29 18.53 -11.34 -20.21
C PHE A 29 17.28 -10.58 -19.69
N CYS A 30 16.60 -11.06 -18.66
CA CYS A 30 15.48 -10.36 -18.03
C CYS A 30 15.98 -9.40 -16.95
N GLY A 31 16.17 -8.14 -17.30
CA GLY A 31 16.55 -7.08 -16.33
C GLY A 31 15.43 -6.78 -15.33
N GLY A 32 15.75 -5.99 -14.29
CA GLY A 32 14.83 -5.71 -13.18
C GLY A 32 13.49 -5.10 -13.63
N GLU A 33 13.51 -4.15 -14.57
CA GLU A 33 12.29 -3.52 -15.11
C GLU A 33 11.44 -4.50 -15.91
N MET A 34 12.07 -5.35 -16.72
CA MET A 34 11.37 -6.38 -17.48
C MET A 34 10.76 -7.44 -16.56
N ALA A 35 11.48 -7.89 -15.53
CA ALA A 35 10.95 -8.81 -14.54
C ALA A 35 9.74 -8.24 -13.80
N TYR A 36 9.77 -6.94 -13.48
CA TYR A 36 8.64 -6.24 -12.88
C TYR A 36 7.43 -6.19 -13.84
N ALA A 37 7.65 -5.80 -15.10
CA ALA A 37 6.60 -5.76 -16.11
C ALA A 37 5.96 -7.13 -16.36
N LEU A 38 6.77 -8.19 -16.47
CA LEU A 38 6.28 -9.56 -16.64
C LEU A 38 5.49 -10.03 -15.43
N SER A 39 5.92 -9.66 -14.22
CA SER A 39 5.17 -9.98 -13.00
C SER A 39 3.80 -9.29 -12.99
N ILE A 40 3.72 -8.01 -13.39
CA ILE A 40 2.43 -7.32 -13.54
C ILE A 40 1.53 -8.05 -14.54
N VAL A 41 2.04 -8.36 -15.73
CA VAL A 41 1.25 -9.05 -16.77
C VAL A 41 0.74 -10.39 -16.27
N LYS A 42 1.60 -11.18 -15.62
CA LYS A 42 1.20 -12.47 -15.03
C LYS A 42 0.07 -12.30 -14.03
N GLN A 43 0.18 -11.35 -13.11
CA GLN A 43 -0.86 -11.13 -12.10
C GLN A 43 -2.16 -10.62 -12.72
N LEU A 44 -2.07 -9.72 -13.71
CA LEU A 44 -3.24 -9.23 -14.43
C LEU A 44 -3.94 -10.32 -15.27
N CYS A 45 -3.23 -11.33 -15.77
CA CYS A 45 -3.84 -12.47 -16.48
C CYS A 45 -4.50 -13.47 -15.54
N GLY A 46 -4.14 -13.46 -14.25
CA GLY A 46 -4.67 -14.33 -13.21
C GLY A 46 -6.01 -13.85 -12.60
N HIS A 47 -6.35 -14.42 -11.46
CA HIS A 47 -7.47 -13.94 -10.64
C HIS A 47 -7.10 -12.63 -9.94
N ILE A 48 -7.87 -11.59 -10.21
CA ILE A 48 -7.65 -10.27 -9.65
C ILE A 48 -8.61 -10.05 -8.50
N GLY A 49 -8.05 -9.73 -7.33
CA GLY A 49 -8.83 -9.42 -6.14
C GLY A 49 -9.47 -10.65 -5.48
N ARG A 50 -9.86 -10.49 -4.26
CA ARG A 50 -10.50 -11.50 -3.42
C ARG A 50 -11.25 -10.86 -2.26
N ASN A 51 -12.19 -11.60 -1.66
CA ASN A 51 -12.83 -11.15 -0.43
C ASN A 51 -11.83 -11.17 0.72
N VAL A 52 -11.68 -10.04 1.38
CA VAL A 52 -10.82 -9.85 2.53
C VAL A 52 -11.64 -9.22 3.65
N THR A 53 -11.56 -9.79 4.83
CA THR A 53 -12.11 -9.19 6.05
C THR A 53 -11.01 -8.34 6.69
N PHE A 54 -11.33 -7.09 6.92
CA PHE A 54 -10.53 -6.12 7.64
C PHE A 54 -11.13 -5.92 9.03
N THR A 55 -10.30 -5.84 10.05
CA THR A 55 -10.67 -5.33 11.37
C THR A 55 -9.88 -4.04 11.60
N ILE A 56 -10.56 -2.91 11.64
CA ILE A 56 -9.98 -1.57 11.75
C ILE A 56 -10.42 -0.98 13.08
N ASP A 57 -9.50 -0.85 14.03
CA ASP A 57 -9.78 -0.40 15.40
C ASP A 57 -10.98 -1.11 16.06
N GLY A 58 -11.17 -2.40 15.76
CA GLY A 58 -12.25 -3.24 16.30
C GLY A 58 -13.49 -3.34 15.41
N GLU A 59 -13.62 -2.52 14.37
CA GLU A 59 -14.72 -2.60 13.41
C GLU A 59 -14.39 -3.58 12.28
N GLU A 60 -15.26 -4.55 12.03
CA GLU A 60 -15.08 -5.49 10.93
C GLU A 60 -15.82 -5.04 9.66
N LEU A 61 -15.13 -5.16 8.53
CA LEU A 61 -15.74 -5.02 7.22
C LEU A 61 -15.15 -6.03 6.24
N THR A 62 -15.98 -6.62 5.38
CA THR A 62 -15.52 -7.51 4.31
C THR A 62 -15.66 -6.80 2.97
N VAL A 63 -14.58 -6.78 2.20
CA VAL A 63 -14.50 -6.10 0.92
C VAL A 63 -13.99 -7.06 -0.15
N ASP A 64 -14.61 -7.03 -1.34
CA ASP A 64 -14.00 -7.60 -2.53
C ASP A 64 -12.86 -6.69 -2.97
N CYS A 65 -11.65 -7.04 -2.51
CA CYS A 65 -10.47 -6.20 -2.47
C CYS A 65 -9.50 -6.56 -3.60
N LEU A 66 -9.07 -5.56 -4.36
CA LEU A 66 -7.96 -5.68 -5.31
C LEU A 66 -6.62 -5.67 -4.56
N MET A 67 -6.44 -4.68 -3.73
CA MET A 67 -5.26 -4.47 -2.89
C MET A 67 -5.59 -3.52 -1.74
N CYS A 68 -4.77 -3.57 -0.69
CA CYS A 68 -4.81 -2.59 0.38
C CYS A 68 -3.40 -2.14 0.74
N ALA A 69 -3.29 -0.91 1.24
CA ALA A 69 -2.07 -0.35 1.78
C ALA A 69 -2.37 0.27 3.15
N VAL A 70 -1.58 -0.10 4.14
CA VAL A 70 -1.59 0.47 5.49
C VAL A 70 -0.29 1.24 5.63
N CYS A 71 -0.40 2.56 5.68
CA CYS A 71 0.72 3.46 5.48
C CYS A 71 0.98 4.30 6.73
N ASN A 72 2.25 4.37 7.15
CA ASN A 72 2.76 5.37 8.07
C ASN A 72 3.60 6.43 7.35
N GLY A 73 3.75 6.32 6.05
CA GLY A 73 4.50 7.22 5.18
C GLY A 73 3.81 7.42 3.83
N ARG A 74 4.26 8.44 3.08
CA ARG A 74 3.58 8.90 1.86
C ARG A 74 3.80 8.02 0.65
N THR A 75 4.99 7.41 0.54
CA THR A 75 5.42 6.74 -0.70
C THR A 75 6.01 5.37 -0.44
N TYR A 76 5.86 4.47 -1.39
CA TYR A 76 6.51 3.16 -1.42
C TYR A 76 6.77 2.68 -2.86
N GLY A 77 7.46 1.55 -2.99
CA GLY A 77 7.51 0.73 -4.20
C GLY A 77 7.79 1.48 -5.50
N GLY A 78 8.92 2.19 -5.60
CA GLY A 78 9.28 2.88 -6.84
C GLY A 78 8.55 4.20 -7.07
N GLY A 79 8.18 4.90 -5.98
CA GLY A 79 7.63 6.24 -6.04
C GLY A 79 6.10 6.32 -6.20
N PHE A 80 5.39 5.32 -5.71
CA PHE A 80 3.93 5.38 -5.58
C PHE A 80 3.54 6.23 -4.36
N TYR A 81 2.76 7.27 -4.57
CA TYR A 81 2.20 8.10 -3.51
C TYR A 81 0.92 7.47 -2.97
N ALA A 82 1.06 6.37 -2.22
CA ALA A 82 -0.08 5.60 -1.70
C ALA A 82 -0.90 6.35 -0.66
N ALA A 83 -0.25 7.13 0.20
CA ALA A 83 -0.87 7.96 1.22
C ALA A 83 -0.28 9.38 1.14
N PRO A 84 -0.75 10.22 0.20
CA PRO A 84 -0.08 11.50 -0.13
C PRO A 84 0.09 12.47 1.04
N GLU A 85 -0.80 12.39 2.02
CA GLU A 85 -0.84 13.29 3.17
C GLU A 85 -0.46 12.60 4.50
N ALA A 86 -0.01 11.33 4.46
CA ALA A 86 0.41 10.61 5.65
C ALA A 86 1.55 11.34 6.38
N GLN A 87 1.46 11.36 7.70
CA GLN A 87 2.45 11.93 8.60
C GLN A 87 2.91 10.87 9.60
N PRO A 88 4.20 10.49 9.59
CA PRO A 88 4.68 9.33 10.37
C PRO A 88 4.65 9.52 11.88
N ASP A 89 4.43 10.73 12.35
CA ASP A 89 4.45 11.11 13.77
C ASP A 89 3.13 11.70 14.29
N ASP A 90 2.04 11.58 13.52
CA ASP A 90 0.72 12.09 13.90
C ASP A 90 -0.11 11.10 14.74
N GLY A 91 0.43 9.90 14.95
CA GLY A 91 -0.22 8.86 15.76
C GLY A 91 -1.30 8.06 15.04
N TRP A 92 -1.31 8.07 13.70
CA TRP A 92 -2.28 7.36 12.87
C TRP A 92 -1.61 6.59 11.72
N LEU A 93 -2.26 5.53 11.32
CA LEU A 93 -2.00 4.82 10.07
C LEU A 93 -3.06 5.22 9.05
N ASP A 94 -2.63 5.52 7.83
CA ASP A 94 -3.52 5.77 6.71
C ASP A 94 -3.81 4.46 5.97
N VAL A 95 -5.07 4.06 5.93
CA VAL A 95 -5.52 2.79 5.38
C VAL A 95 -6.28 3.04 4.08
N PHE A 96 -5.72 2.58 2.98
CA PHE A 96 -6.35 2.62 1.66
C PHE A 96 -6.71 1.20 1.22
N ILE A 97 -7.98 0.95 0.96
CA ILE A 97 -8.49 -0.31 0.43
C ILE A 97 -9.03 -0.04 -0.96
N ILE A 98 -8.49 -0.70 -1.97
CA ILE A 98 -8.94 -0.57 -3.35
C ILE A 98 -9.85 -1.74 -3.65
N ARG A 99 -11.09 -1.44 -4.05
CA ARG A 99 -12.08 -2.44 -4.44
C ARG A 99 -11.65 -3.17 -5.71
N ARG A 100 -12.10 -4.39 -5.87
CA ARG A 100 -11.91 -5.11 -7.13
C ARG A 100 -12.57 -4.36 -8.27
N VAL A 101 -11.82 -4.17 -9.36
CA VAL A 101 -12.27 -3.49 -10.57
C VAL A 101 -11.83 -4.27 -11.81
N SER A 102 -12.34 -3.88 -12.98
CA SER A 102 -11.91 -4.47 -14.25
C SER A 102 -10.44 -4.14 -14.55
N ARG A 103 -9.80 -4.98 -15.38
CA ARG A 103 -8.40 -4.78 -15.81
C ARG A 103 -8.17 -3.43 -16.49
N LEU A 104 -9.11 -2.99 -17.30
CA LEU A 104 -9.05 -1.67 -17.95
C LEU A 104 -9.11 -0.54 -16.92
N THR A 105 -9.96 -0.70 -15.91
CA THR A 105 -10.04 0.26 -14.80
C THR A 105 -8.75 0.31 -13.98
N ILE A 106 -8.07 -0.84 -13.78
CA ILE A 106 -6.77 -0.87 -13.09
C ILE A 106 -5.76 0.02 -13.82
N ALA A 107 -5.64 -0.09 -15.14
CA ALA A 107 -4.71 0.73 -15.93
C ALA A 107 -4.98 2.23 -15.75
N ARG A 108 -6.25 2.63 -15.70
CA ARG A 108 -6.67 4.02 -15.45
C ARG A 108 -6.33 4.47 -14.02
N LEU A 109 -6.61 3.62 -13.02
CA LEU A 109 -6.39 3.93 -11.61
C LEU A 109 -4.90 3.97 -11.26
N LEU A 110 -4.06 3.19 -11.95
CA LEU A 110 -2.62 3.08 -11.68
C LEU A 110 -1.92 4.44 -11.74
N GLY A 111 -2.20 5.24 -12.77
CA GLY A 111 -1.64 6.59 -12.91
C GLY A 111 -2.12 7.55 -11.82
N MET A 112 -3.39 7.46 -11.44
CA MET A 112 -3.96 8.26 -10.36
C MET A 112 -3.35 7.87 -9.00
N TYR A 113 -3.22 6.57 -8.72
CA TYR A 113 -2.63 6.05 -7.49
C TYR A 113 -1.14 6.37 -7.39
N LYS A 114 -0.38 6.16 -8.48
CA LYS A 114 1.05 6.47 -8.53
C LYS A 114 1.34 7.95 -8.26
N SER A 115 0.51 8.84 -8.79
CA SER A 115 0.68 10.30 -8.63
C SER A 115 0.04 10.88 -7.35
N GLY A 116 -0.63 10.07 -6.54
CA GLY A 116 -1.31 10.51 -5.32
C GLY A 116 -2.61 11.28 -5.55
N ARG A 117 -3.08 11.41 -6.81
CA ARG A 117 -4.28 12.20 -7.15
C ARG A 117 -5.61 11.59 -6.69
N HIS A 118 -5.58 10.42 -6.07
CA HIS A 118 -6.75 9.77 -5.47
C HIS A 118 -7.15 10.40 -4.13
N PHE A 119 -6.26 11.16 -3.49
CA PHE A 119 -6.46 11.73 -2.16
C PHE A 119 -6.01 13.18 -2.11
N ARG A 120 -6.79 14.04 -1.49
CA ARG A 120 -6.49 15.48 -1.35
C ARG A 120 -7.31 16.10 -0.23
N ASN A 121 -6.70 17.01 0.54
CA ASN A 121 -7.34 17.73 1.65
C ASN A 121 -8.00 16.80 2.68
N GLY A 122 -7.32 15.71 3.04
CA GLY A 122 -7.82 14.74 4.02
C GLY A 122 -8.89 13.78 3.52
N GLU A 123 -9.24 13.81 2.23
CA GLU A 123 -10.35 13.03 1.67
C GLU A 123 -10.03 12.39 0.31
N LEU A 124 -10.74 11.31 0.01
CA LEU A 124 -10.74 10.74 -1.34
C LEU A 124 -11.37 11.72 -2.34
N THR A 125 -10.70 11.91 -3.48
CA THR A 125 -11.28 12.70 -4.57
C THR A 125 -12.54 12.05 -5.13
N GLU A 126 -13.45 12.82 -5.73
CA GLU A 126 -14.70 12.31 -6.31
C GLU A 126 -14.46 11.19 -7.34
N GLN A 127 -13.33 11.28 -8.07
CA GLN A 127 -12.93 10.25 -9.02
C GLN A 127 -12.45 8.95 -8.36
N ALA A 128 -11.95 9.02 -7.13
CA ALA A 128 -11.44 7.88 -6.37
C ALA A 128 -12.52 7.19 -5.51
N LYS A 129 -13.48 7.94 -4.97
CA LYS A 129 -14.53 7.44 -4.06
C LYS A 129 -15.21 6.15 -4.52
N PRO A 130 -15.54 5.93 -5.80
CA PRO A 130 -16.17 4.68 -6.23
C PRO A 130 -15.28 3.43 -6.07
N TYR A 131 -13.97 3.63 -6.06
CA TYR A 131 -12.98 2.54 -6.13
C TYR A 131 -12.19 2.35 -4.86
N PHE A 132 -12.07 3.40 -4.04
CA PHE A 132 -11.26 3.42 -2.82
C PHE A 132 -12.13 3.52 -1.59
N LEU A 133 -11.68 2.88 -0.52
CA LEU A 133 -12.09 3.16 0.86
C LEU A 133 -10.87 3.71 1.58
N TYR A 134 -11.09 4.73 2.38
CA TYR A 134 -10.06 5.34 3.22
C TYR A 134 -10.51 5.33 4.69
N ARG A 135 -9.59 5.00 5.57
CA ARG A 135 -9.75 5.07 7.03
C ARG A 135 -8.43 5.50 7.66
N ARG A 136 -8.50 6.16 8.78
CA ARG A 136 -7.37 6.31 9.72
C ARG A 136 -7.56 5.34 10.88
N ALA A 137 -6.49 4.70 11.32
CA ALA A 137 -6.55 3.68 12.35
C ALA A 137 -5.27 3.61 13.18
N LYS A 138 -5.35 2.99 14.35
CA LYS A 138 -4.20 2.62 15.17
C LYS A 138 -3.84 1.14 15.07
N CYS A 139 -4.83 0.32 14.76
CA CYS A 139 -4.65 -1.12 14.56
C CYS A 139 -5.50 -1.59 13.39
N VAL A 140 -4.86 -2.27 12.46
CA VAL A 140 -5.52 -2.86 11.28
C VAL A 140 -5.09 -4.30 11.16
N SER A 141 -6.03 -5.22 11.17
CA SER A 141 -5.79 -6.60 10.75
C SER A 141 -6.61 -6.94 9.52
N LEU A 142 -6.08 -7.83 8.72
CA LEU A 142 -6.75 -8.35 7.54
C LEU A 142 -6.54 -9.87 7.43
N ARG A 143 -7.57 -10.54 6.93
CA ARG A 143 -7.55 -11.99 6.65
C ARG A 143 -8.35 -12.29 5.39
N PRO A 144 -7.93 -13.28 4.59
CA PRO A 144 -8.76 -13.77 3.48
C PRO A 144 -10.10 -14.29 3.98
N ALA A 145 -11.17 -14.02 3.22
CA ALA A 145 -12.54 -14.43 3.57
C ALA A 145 -13.18 -15.33 2.50
N ASP A 146 -12.39 -15.81 1.53
CA ASP A 146 -12.90 -16.56 0.37
C ASP A 146 -12.49 -18.04 0.32
N GLY A 147 -11.82 -18.55 1.35
CA GLY A 147 -11.35 -19.93 1.44
C GLY A 147 -10.24 -20.32 0.46
N ARG A 148 -9.69 -19.39 -0.31
CA ARG A 148 -8.64 -19.66 -1.32
C ARG A 148 -7.21 -19.74 -0.74
N GLY A 149 -7.08 -19.94 0.58
CA GLY A 149 -5.80 -20.01 1.28
C GLY A 149 -5.16 -18.63 1.52
N PRO A 150 -3.84 -18.59 1.82
CA PRO A 150 -3.16 -17.38 2.25
C PRO A 150 -3.25 -16.21 1.26
N ILE A 151 -3.11 -14.99 1.77
CA ILE A 151 -2.93 -13.77 0.97
C ILE A 151 -1.44 -13.43 0.94
N VAL A 152 -0.95 -12.94 -0.18
CA VAL A 152 0.40 -12.38 -0.23
C VAL A 152 0.36 -10.97 0.33
N ALA A 153 1.18 -10.73 1.34
CA ALA A 153 1.38 -9.41 1.92
C ALA A 153 2.85 -8.99 1.83
N THR A 154 3.09 -7.71 1.92
CA THR A 154 4.43 -7.12 2.00
C THR A 154 4.51 -6.18 3.19
N ALA A 155 5.63 -6.21 3.89
CA ALA A 155 6.02 -5.23 4.89
C ALA A 155 7.41 -4.71 4.52
N ASP A 156 7.52 -3.40 4.25
CA ASP A 156 8.76 -2.73 3.84
C ASP A 156 9.55 -3.45 2.72
N GLY A 157 8.82 -4.06 1.77
CA GLY A 157 9.40 -4.75 0.62
C GLY A 157 9.66 -6.25 0.81
N GLU A 158 9.54 -6.77 2.01
CA GLU A 158 9.57 -8.21 2.26
C GLU A 158 8.18 -8.81 2.03
N CYS A 159 8.10 -9.77 1.12
CA CYS A 159 6.82 -10.37 0.69
C CYS A 159 6.71 -11.81 1.13
N ALA A 160 5.58 -12.18 1.73
CA ALA A 160 5.27 -13.56 2.10
C ALA A 160 3.77 -13.85 1.99
N PRO A 161 3.38 -15.11 1.71
CA PRO A 161 2.01 -15.57 1.92
C PRO A 161 1.74 -15.66 3.43
N CYS A 162 0.55 -15.20 3.86
CA CYS A 162 0.11 -15.25 5.26
C CYS A 162 -1.39 -15.47 5.35
N ASP A 163 -1.84 -16.12 6.43
CA ASP A 163 -3.27 -16.34 6.71
C ASP A 163 -3.93 -15.10 7.30
N ALA A 164 -3.16 -14.27 7.97
CA ALA A 164 -3.57 -12.97 8.48
C ALA A 164 -2.35 -12.07 8.65
N ILE A 165 -2.56 -10.76 8.61
CA ILE A 165 -1.54 -9.77 8.94
C ILE A 165 -2.17 -8.70 9.84
N THR A 166 -1.40 -8.23 10.80
CA THR A 166 -1.81 -7.14 11.69
C THR A 166 -0.74 -6.06 11.67
N ALA A 167 -1.16 -4.84 11.34
CA ALA A 167 -0.37 -3.63 11.48
C ALA A 167 -0.88 -2.83 12.68
N GLN A 168 -0.01 -2.60 13.64
CA GLN A 168 -0.32 -1.84 14.85
C GLN A 168 0.64 -0.68 15.01
N LEU A 169 0.10 0.52 15.17
CA LEU A 169 0.89 1.69 15.47
C LEU A 169 1.52 1.58 16.86
N LYS A 170 2.83 1.79 16.92
CA LYS A 170 3.57 1.97 18.18
C LYS A 170 4.09 3.39 18.22
N PRO A 171 3.46 4.28 19.01
CA PRO A 171 3.87 5.69 19.06
C PRO A 171 5.32 5.83 19.48
N LEU A 172 6.06 6.68 18.76
CA LEU A 172 7.46 7.05 19.07
C LEU A 172 8.42 5.86 19.21
N ALA A 173 8.12 4.72 18.60
CA ALA A 173 8.95 3.51 18.68
C ALA A 173 10.26 3.62 17.92
N GLY A 174 10.32 4.49 16.90
CA GLY A 174 11.50 4.73 16.07
C GLY A 174 12.16 6.08 16.37
N ARG A 175 13.49 6.14 16.17
CA ARG A 175 14.25 7.39 16.15
C ARG A 175 14.93 7.53 14.81
N VAL A 176 14.73 8.64 14.14
CA VAL A 176 15.35 8.93 12.85
C VAL A 176 16.31 10.10 13.00
N LEU A 177 17.55 9.91 12.57
CA LEU A 177 18.54 10.99 12.50
C LEU A 177 18.35 11.74 11.18
N LEU A 178 18.03 13.02 11.28
CA LEU A 178 17.88 13.92 10.14
C LEU A 178 19.06 14.88 10.06
N PRO A 179 19.67 15.10 8.89
CA PRO A 179 20.49 16.27 8.67
C PRO A 179 19.70 17.55 8.96
N LYS A 180 20.33 18.55 9.60
CA LYS A 180 19.66 19.79 10.00
C LYS A 180 18.82 20.43 8.88
N PRO A 181 19.29 20.55 7.61
CA PRO A 181 18.46 21.12 6.55
C PRO A 181 17.23 20.27 6.17
N ALA A 182 17.27 18.95 6.40
CA ALA A 182 16.13 18.07 6.18
C ALA A 182 15.11 18.21 7.31
N TYR A 183 15.56 18.33 8.55
CA TYR A 183 14.73 18.62 9.70
C TYR A 183 14.00 19.96 9.59
N GLU A 184 14.70 21.03 9.21
CA GLU A 184 14.10 22.36 9.00
C GLU A 184 13.01 22.32 7.92
N ARG A 185 13.23 21.62 6.80
CA ARG A 185 12.20 21.42 5.76
C ARG A 185 11.01 20.62 6.27
N PHE A 186 11.25 19.57 7.03
CA PHE A 186 10.19 18.76 7.64
C PHE A 186 9.32 19.59 8.59
N MET A 187 9.94 20.40 9.45
CA MET A 187 9.21 21.28 10.37
C MET A 187 8.44 22.40 9.64
N ALA A 188 9.01 22.98 8.59
CA ALA A 188 8.33 23.98 7.78
C ALA A 188 7.07 23.43 7.08
N GLN A 189 7.12 22.21 6.58
CA GLN A 189 5.95 21.54 5.98
C GLN A 189 4.82 21.27 6.99
N ARG A 190 5.15 21.07 8.26
CA ARG A 190 4.13 20.88 9.33
C ARG A 190 3.45 22.20 9.73
N ALA A 191 4.16 23.31 9.67
CA ALA A 191 3.62 24.61 10.02
C ALA A 191 2.66 25.18 8.95
N SER A 192 2.61 24.55 7.76
CA SER A 192 1.76 24.95 6.64
C SER A 192 0.49 24.11 6.48
N VAL A 193 0.23 23.19 7.40
CA VAL A 193 -0.98 22.34 7.51
C VAL A 193 -1.74 22.73 8.77
#